data_c42c94cdf4485268d2beb4ebb751cdf9
#
_entry.id   c42c94cdf4485268d2beb4ebb751cdf9
#
_cell.length_a   1.000
_cell.length_b   1.000
_cell.length_c   1.000
_cell.angle_alpha   90.00
_cell.angle_beta   90.00
_cell.angle_gamma   90.00
#
_symmetry.space_group_name_H-M   'P 1'
#
loop_
_entity.id
_entity.type
_entity.pdbx_description
1 polymer ?
#
loop_
_entity_poly.entity_id
_entity_poly.type
_entity_poly.pdbx_seq_one_letter_code
_entity_poly.pdbx_strand_id
1 'polypeptide(L)'
;MTGPELVDWDLAVATGRRLVRPGPQLTRAEADEVVAELRKLAVEAEAHVVAYTHLQPQGEAPPVVVVDRKEWLRSNVAGLRSVTGPLLGKLGDRSSSGALSRSIGRRITGLQIGGALAFLAGKVLGQFEIFLPPEEVAGPGGRLSLVAPNIAEVERKIGADPRDFRLWVCLHEQTHRVQFHAVPWLRGHLESEVGAFVDATDLDPSALAARLKSAVSALRSRDG
;
A
#
# COMPACT_ATOMS: atom_id res chain seq x y z
N MET A 1 7.80 11.96 -23.52
CA MET A 1 6.72 12.94 -23.24
C MET A 1 5.63 12.16 -22.53
N THR A 2 5.43 12.41 -21.23
CA THR A 2 4.36 11.78 -20.46
C THR A 2 3.03 12.40 -20.91
N GLY A 3 2.09 11.56 -21.35
CA GLY A 3 0.72 11.98 -21.69
C GLY A 3 0.00 12.69 -20.53
N PRO A 4 -1.15 13.33 -20.77
CA PRO A 4 -1.86 14.06 -19.72
C PRO A 4 -2.29 13.11 -18.60
N GLU A 5 -1.76 13.32 -17.40
CA GLU A 5 -2.14 12.54 -16.21
C GLU A 5 -3.64 12.74 -15.90
N LEU A 6 -4.38 11.63 -15.73
CA LEU A 6 -5.81 11.62 -15.37
C LEU A 6 -6.05 11.73 -13.86
N VAL A 7 -5.00 11.69 -13.05
CA VAL A 7 -5.03 11.79 -11.58
C VAL A 7 -4.12 12.91 -11.11
N ASP A 8 -4.57 13.67 -10.15
CA ASP A 8 -3.75 14.61 -9.39
C ASP A 8 -3.15 13.89 -8.17
N TRP A 9 -1.98 13.29 -8.38
CA TRP A 9 -1.30 12.47 -7.37
C TRP A 9 -0.84 13.28 -6.17
N ASP A 10 -0.41 14.51 -6.37
CA ASP A 10 0.00 15.41 -5.29
C ASP A 10 -1.19 15.76 -4.40
N LEU A 11 -2.36 16.02 -5.03
CA LEU A 11 -3.60 16.24 -4.31
C LEU A 11 -4.06 14.97 -3.57
N ALA A 12 -3.85 13.78 -4.13
CA ALA A 12 -4.14 12.53 -3.45
C ALA A 12 -3.31 12.36 -2.17
N VAL A 13 -2.00 12.61 -2.24
CA VAL A 13 -1.11 12.58 -1.07
C VAL A 13 -1.53 13.64 -0.04
N ALA A 14 -1.73 14.89 -0.47
CA ALA A 14 -2.09 16.00 0.43
C ALA A 14 -3.42 15.73 1.16
N THR A 15 -4.43 15.27 0.41
CA THR A 15 -5.75 14.91 0.95
C THR A 15 -5.66 13.74 1.91
N GLY A 16 -4.98 12.69 1.50
CA GLY A 16 -4.80 11.50 2.32
C GLY A 16 -4.10 11.82 3.64
N ARG A 17 -2.98 12.52 3.60
CA ARG A 17 -2.24 12.95 4.81
C ARG A 17 -3.06 13.81 5.78
N ARG A 18 -4.02 14.58 5.26
CA ARG A 18 -4.92 15.40 6.07
C ARG A 18 -6.04 14.57 6.72
N LEU A 19 -6.52 13.53 6.02
CA LEU A 19 -7.65 12.72 6.44
C LEU A 19 -7.23 11.48 7.26
N VAL A 20 -5.96 11.07 7.21
CA VAL A 20 -5.43 9.96 8.01
C VAL A 20 -5.70 10.22 9.48
N ARG A 21 -6.37 9.26 10.13
CA ARG A 21 -6.65 9.32 11.57
C ARG A 21 -5.34 9.23 12.38
N PRO A 22 -5.23 9.93 13.51
CA PRO A 22 -4.11 9.76 14.42
C PRO A 22 -4.00 8.30 14.89
N GLY A 23 -2.79 7.86 15.22
CA GLY A 23 -2.55 6.57 15.86
C GLY A 23 -2.99 6.55 17.33
N PRO A 24 -2.75 5.42 18.02
CA PRO A 24 -3.01 5.32 19.45
C PRO A 24 -2.17 6.34 20.24
N GLN A 25 -2.68 6.75 21.39
CA GLN A 25 -1.92 7.62 22.30
C GLN A 25 -0.79 6.78 22.92
N LEU A 26 0.44 7.08 22.51
CA LEU A 26 1.69 6.50 22.97
C LEU A 26 2.65 7.61 23.37
N THR A 27 3.39 7.40 24.43
CA THR A 27 4.59 8.19 24.70
C THR A 27 5.65 7.90 23.63
N ARG A 28 6.63 8.79 23.49
CA ARG A 28 7.73 8.55 22.56
C ARG A 28 8.49 7.26 22.88
N ALA A 29 8.74 7.00 24.16
CA ALA A 29 9.43 5.79 24.61
C ALA A 29 8.66 4.52 24.21
N GLU A 30 7.34 4.47 24.45
CA GLU A 30 6.50 3.34 24.03
C GLU A 30 6.51 3.15 22.51
N ALA A 31 6.46 4.24 21.75
CA ALA A 31 6.51 4.15 20.28
C ALA A 31 7.87 3.64 19.78
N ASP A 32 8.96 4.11 20.37
CA ASP A 32 10.32 3.67 20.04
C ASP A 32 10.52 2.18 20.40
N GLU A 33 9.95 1.71 21.51
CA GLU A 33 9.96 0.30 21.91
C GLU A 33 9.20 -0.58 20.91
N VAL A 34 7.97 -0.18 20.51
CA VAL A 34 7.19 -0.90 19.47
C VAL A 34 7.99 -1.01 18.17
N VAL A 35 8.60 0.08 17.72
CA VAL A 35 9.40 0.09 16.49
C VAL A 35 10.62 -0.82 16.59
N ALA A 36 11.34 -0.77 17.73
CA ALA A 36 12.52 -1.61 17.94
C ALA A 36 12.16 -3.10 17.98
N GLU A 37 11.06 -3.45 18.65
CA GLU A 37 10.59 -4.82 18.72
C GLU A 37 10.12 -5.34 17.38
N LEU A 38 9.34 -4.58 16.61
CA LEU A 38 8.91 -4.97 15.27
C LEU A 38 10.09 -5.25 14.33
N ARG A 39 11.15 -4.45 14.40
CA ARG A 39 12.38 -4.70 13.62
C ARG A 39 13.05 -6.02 14.01
N LYS A 40 13.12 -6.32 15.31
CA LYS A 40 13.67 -7.58 15.82
C LYS A 40 12.82 -8.77 15.41
N LEU A 41 11.50 -8.68 15.61
CA LEU A 41 10.56 -9.74 15.29
C LEU A 41 10.46 -10.01 13.78
N ALA A 42 10.66 -9.00 12.94
CA ALA A 42 10.70 -9.19 11.49
C ALA A 42 11.88 -10.09 11.06
N VAL A 43 13.04 -9.97 11.71
CA VAL A 43 14.19 -10.87 11.45
C VAL A 43 13.90 -12.28 11.96
N GLU A 44 13.35 -12.41 13.17
CA GLU A 44 12.95 -13.68 13.77
C GLU A 44 11.92 -14.40 12.88
N ALA A 45 10.91 -13.67 12.41
CA ALA A 45 9.85 -14.20 11.54
C ALA A 45 10.39 -14.70 10.18
N GLU A 46 11.34 -13.99 9.57
CA GLU A 46 11.97 -14.45 8.32
C GLU A 46 12.60 -15.83 8.48
N ALA A 47 13.36 -16.03 9.55
CA ALA A 47 13.98 -17.31 9.83
C ALA A 47 12.94 -18.46 9.99
N HIS A 48 11.83 -18.19 10.69
CA HIS A 48 10.75 -19.15 10.83
C HIS A 48 10.06 -19.47 9.50
N VAL A 49 9.78 -18.45 8.69
CA VAL A 49 9.12 -18.64 7.37
C VAL A 49 10.01 -19.47 6.45
N VAL A 50 11.30 -19.15 6.37
CA VAL A 50 12.26 -19.93 5.54
C VAL A 50 12.37 -21.36 6.03
N ALA A 51 12.48 -21.59 7.34
CA ALA A 51 12.57 -22.92 7.93
C ALA A 51 11.30 -23.76 7.66
N TYR A 52 10.12 -23.16 7.71
CA TYR A 52 8.85 -23.84 7.50
C TYR A 52 8.54 -24.10 6.03
N THR A 53 8.76 -23.10 5.16
CA THR A 53 8.39 -23.18 3.75
C THR A 53 9.45 -23.84 2.88
N HIS A 54 10.70 -23.93 3.37
CA HIS A 54 11.88 -24.35 2.61
C HIS A 54 12.15 -23.51 1.35
N LEU A 55 11.50 -22.35 1.21
CA LEU A 55 11.80 -21.41 0.15
C LEU A 55 13.19 -20.83 0.36
N GLN A 56 13.96 -20.75 -0.71
CA GLN A 56 15.33 -20.22 -0.69
C GLN A 56 15.34 -18.83 -1.33
N PRO A 57 15.37 -17.74 -0.53
CA PRO A 57 15.54 -16.40 -1.05
C PRO A 57 16.82 -16.26 -1.88
N GLN A 58 16.78 -15.50 -2.98
CA GLN A 58 17.89 -15.38 -3.92
C GLN A 58 18.35 -13.92 -4.01
N GLY A 59 19.66 -13.71 -3.80
CA GLY A 59 20.25 -12.36 -3.90
C GLY A 59 19.99 -11.49 -2.68
N GLU A 60 20.01 -10.18 -2.88
CA GLU A 60 19.78 -9.18 -1.82
C GLU A 60 18.31 -9.15 -1.42
N ALA A 61 18.07 -9.26 -0.12
CA ALA A 61 16.72 -9.30 0.42
C ALA A 61 16.03 -7.92 0.35
N PRO A 62 14.75 -7.84 -0.11
CA PRO A 62 13.99 -6.61 -0.04
C PRO A 62 13.97 -6.03 1.38
N PRO A 63 14.13 -4.71 1.55
CA PRO A 63 14.22 -4.09 2.86
C PRO A 63 12.91 -4.24 3.66
N VAL A 64 13.05 -4.28 5.00
CA VAL A 64 11.94 -4.20 5.95
C VAL A 64 11.98 -2.83 6.62
N VAL A 65 10.87 -2.11 6.56
CA VAL A 65 10.73 -0.80 7.20
C VAL A 65 9.53 -0.77 8.14
N VAL A 66 9.67 -0.02 9.23
CA VAL A 66 8.56 0.25 10.15
C VAL A 66 8.13 1.69 9.92
N VAL A 67 6.87 1.88 9.55
CA VAL A 67 6.33 3.16 9.07
C VAL A 67 5.13 3.63 9.88
N ASP A 68 4.81 4.91 9.76
CA ASP A 68 3.53 5.44 10.20
C ASP A 68 2.47 5.36 9.08
N ARG A 69 1.23 5.73 9.41
CA ARG A 69 0.11 5.72 8.47
C ARG A 69 0.30 6.68 7.28
N LYS A 70 0.97 7.80 7.49
CA LYS A 70 1.18 8.82 6.45
C LYS A 70 2.25 8.39 5.46
N GLU A 71 3.29 7.72 5.95
CA GLU A 71 4.32 7.14 5.11
C GLU A 71 3.78 5.96 4.30
N TRP A 72 3.01 5.05 4.93
CA TRP A 72 2.31 3.99 4.22
C TRP A 72 1.41 4.53 3.10
N LEU A 73 0.65 5.59 3.39
CA LEU A 73 -0.21 6.24 2.39
C LEU A 73 0.61 6.80 1.23
N ARG A 74 1.72 7.49 1.52
CA ARG A 74 2.59 8.09 0.51
C ARG A 74 3.15 7.01 -0.44
N SER A 75 3.69 5.93 0.11
CA SER A 75 4.24 4.83 -0.70
C SER A 75 3.16 4.12 -1.53
N ASN A 76 1.95 3.96 -0.98
CA ASN A 76 0.85 3.37 -1.75
C ASN A 76 0.36 4.26 -2.90
N VAL A 77 0.37 5.59 -2.73
CA VAL A 77 0.13 6.52 -3.86
C VAL A 77 1.20 6.36 -4.93
N ALA A 78 2.48 6.26 -4.55
CA ALA A 78 3.58 6.06 -5.48
C ALA A 78 3.47 4.72 -6.23
N GLY A 79 3.19 3.63 -5.52
CA GLY A 79 2.96 2.31 -6.11
C GLY A 79 1.77 2.29 -7.06
N LEU A 80 0.64 2.89 -6.66
CA LEU A 80 -0.55 2.99 -7.52
C LEU A 80 -0.26 3.80 -8.79
N ARG A 81 0.46 4.91 -8.67
CA ARG A 81 0.90 5.71 -9.82
C ARG A 81 1.79 4.90 -10.76
N SER A 82 2.72 4.12 -10.23
CA SER A 82 3.62 3.28 -11.01
C SER A 82 2.86 2.25 -11.85
N VAL A 83 1.90 1.54 -11.24
CA VAL A 83 1.11 0.50 -11.92
C VAL A 83 0.10 1.08 -12.91
N THR A 84 -0.59 2.16 -12.53
CA THR A 84 -1.68 2.71 -13.34
C THR A 84 -1.22 3.75 -14.35
N GLY A 85 -0.04 4.35 -14.16
CA GLY A 85 0.48 5.42 -15.02
C GLY A 85 0.49 5.09 -16.52
N PRO A 86 1.05 3.96 -16.95
CA PRO A 86 1.05 3.57 -18.37
C PRO A 86 -0.34 3.42 -18.98
N LEU A 87 -1.32 2.99 -18.18
CA LEU A 87 -2.70 2.75 -18.59
C LEU A 87 -3.49 4.05 -18.70
N LEU A 88 -3.35 4.90 -17.69
CA LEU A 88 -4.00 6.21 -17.65
C LEU A 88 -3.46 7.12 -18.77
N GLY A 89 -2.19 6.97 -19.16
CA GLY A 89 -1.63 7.64 -20.34
C GLY A 89 -2.37 7.28 -21.63
N LYS A 90 -2.58 5.99 -21.88
CA LYS A 90 -3.33 5.51 -23.07
C LYS A 90 -4.79 6.00 -23.11
N LEU A 91 -5.44 6.13 -21.93
CA LEU A 91 -6.82 6.64 -21.82
C LEU A 91 -6.88 8.16 -21.98
N GLY A 92 -5.89 8.88 -21.48
CA GLY A 92 -5.79 10.33 -21.62
C GLY A 92 -5.71 10.78 -23.08
N ASP A 93 -4.97 10.03 -23.91
CA ASP A 93 -4.80 10.31 -25.35
C ASP A 93 -6.09 10.06 -26.15
N ARG A 94 -6.99 9.21 -25.68
CA ARG A 94 -8.29 8.92 -26.31
C ARG A 94 -9.40 9.88 -25.89
N SER A 95 -9.20 10.68 -24.86
CA SER A 95 -10.22 11.59 -24.32
C SER A 95 -10.31 12.89 -25.12
N SER A 96 -11.43 13.11 -25.79
CA SER A 96 -11.76 14.36 -26.51
C SER A 96 -12.26 15.49 -25.60
N SER A 97 -12.24 15.32 -24.27
CA SER A 97 -12.73 16.29 -23.29
C SER A 97 -11.90 17.58 -23.28
N GLY A 98 -12.55 18.72 -23.12
CA GLY A 98 -11.88 20.03 -23.01
C GLY A 98 -10.91 20.11 -21.81
N ALA A 99 -9.90 20.97 -21.89
CA ALA A 99 -8.86 21.10 -20.88
C ALA A 99 -9.41 21.37 -19.45
N LEU A 100 -10.47 22.16 -19.33
CA LEU A 100 -11.10 22.48 -18.04
C LEU A 100 -11.76 21.25 -17.42
N SER A 101 -12.52 20.47 -18.21
CA SER A 101 -13.17 19.24 -17.74
C SER A 101 -12.15 18.21 -17.27
N ARG A 102 -11.05 18.06 -18.00
CA ARG A 102 -9.92 17.19 -17.61
C ARG A 102 -9.26 17.63 -16.29
N SER A 103 -9.03 18.93 -16.12
CA SER A 103 -8.43 19.48 -14.88
C SER A 103 -9.32 19.20 -13.65
N ILE A 104 -10.62 19.40 -13.78
CA ILE A 104 -11.58 19.11 -12.71
C ILE A 104 -11.62 17.59 -12.42
N GLY A 105 -11.70 16.75 -13.46
CA GLY A 105 -11.71 15.30 -13.32
C GLY A 105 -10.48 14.76 -12.58
N ARG A 106 -9.28 15.20 -12.96
CA ARG A 106 -8.03 14.85 -12.28
C ARG A 106 -8.07 15.13 -10.77
N ARG A 107 -8.56 16.32 -10.40
CA ARG A 107 -8.65 16.73 -8.99
C ARG A 107 -9.65 15.87 -8.21
N ILE A 108 -10.82 15.60 -8.80
CA ILE A 108 -11.83 14.75 -8.18
C ILE A 108 -11.26 13.35 -7.93
N THR A 109 -10.60 12.75 -8.93
CA THR A 109 -9.97 11.43 -8.81
C THR A 109 -8.87 11.45 -7.74
N GLY A 110 -8.02 12.49 -7.69
CA GLY A 110 -7.01 12.66 -6.66
C GLY A 110 -7.61 12.71 -5.24
N LEU A 111 -8.68 13.49 -5.04
CA LEU A 111 -9.40 13.56 -3.76
C LEU A 111 -9.97 12.18 -3.34
N GLN A 112 -10.55 11.43 -4.28
CA GLN A 112 -11.15 10.13 -4.02
C GLN A 112 -10.08 9.09 -3.63
N ILE A 113 -8.98 9.02 -4.39
CA ILE A 113 -7.85 8.13 -4.08
C ILE A 113 -7.26 8.48 -2.72
N GLY A 114 -6.99 9.76 -2.46
CA GLY A 114 -6.48 10.22 -1.17
C GLY A 114 -7.39 9.86 -0.01
N GLY A 115 -8.70 10.02 -0.17
CA GLY A 115 -9.70 9.65 0.83
C GLY A 115 -9.78 8.14 1.10
N ALA A 116 -9.77 7.33 0.03
CA ALA A 116 -9.78 5.88 0.13
C ALA A 116 -8.51 5.34 0.81
N LEU A 117 -7.33 5.83 0.42
CA LEU A 117 -6.07 5.42 1.02
C LEU A 117 -5.94 5.91 2.47
N ALA A 118 -6.48 7.08 2.82
CA ALA A 118 -6.53 7.53 4.21
C ALA A 118 -7.36 6.61 5.11
N PHE A 119 -8.47 6.08 4.60
CA PHE A 119 -9.27 5.09 5.31
C PHE A 119 -8.50 3.77 5.49
N LEU A 120 -7.88 3.26 4.42
CA LEU A 120 -7.10 2.02 4.45
C LEU A 120 -5.86 2.14 5.33
N ALA A 121 -5.21 3.31 5.37
CA ALA A 121 -4.03 3.56 6.20
C ALA A 121 -4.25 3.31 7.70
N GLY A 122 -5.50 3.34 8.17
CA GLY A 122 -5.85 2.99 9.55
C GLY A 122 -6.24 1.52 9.76
N LYS A 123 -6.16 0.68 8.73
CA LYS A 123 -6.60 -0.73 8.79
C LYS A 123 -5.48 -1.74 8.48
N VAL A 124 -4.52 -1.36 7.67
CA VAL A 124 -3.42 -2.23 7.21
C VAL A 124 -2.37 -2.37 8.31
N LEU A 125 -2.01 -3.60 8.68
CA LEU A 125 -0.98 -3.89 9.68
C LEU A 125 0.41 -3.94 9.06
N GLY A 126 0.51 -4.46 7.83
CA GLY A 126 1.71 -4.50 7.03
C GLY A 126 1.37 -4.69 5.56
N GLN A 127 2.38 -4.63 4.71
CA GLN A 127 2.24 -4.83 3.27
C GLN A 127 3.58 -5.07 2.62
N PHE A 128 3.66 -6.08 1.76
CA PHE A 128 4.79 -6.21 0.85
C PHE A 128 4.51 -5.38 -0.42
N GLU A 129 5.23 -4.28 -0.58
CA GLU A 129 5.04 -3.26 -1.62
C GLU A 129 5.86 -3.62 -2.86
N ILE A 130 5.30 -4.42 -3.76
CA ILE A 130 5.97 -4.90 -4.98
C ILE A 130 6.02 -3.89 -6.12
N PHE A 131 5.12 -2.91 -6.14
CA PHE A 131 4.96 -1.95 -7.23
C PHE A 131 5.59 -0.58 -6.93
N LEU A 132 6.37 -0.47 -5.86
CA LEU A 132 7.10 0.77 -5.60
C LEU A 132 8.09 1.06 -6.73
N PRO A 133 8.17 2.31 -7.18
CA PRO A 133 9.16 2.71 -8.17
C PRO A 133 10.58 2.54 -7.58
N PRO A 134 11.60 2.22 -8.42
CA PRO A 134 12.96 1.94 -7.95
C PRO A 134 13.59 3.05 -7.10
N GLU A 135 13.24 4.30 -7.34
CA GLU A 135 13.69 5.46 -6.58
C GLU A 135 13.16 5.52 -5.13
N GLU A 136 12.10 4.79 -4.85
CA GLU A 136 11.46 4.70 -3.52
C GLU A 136 11.96 3.52 -2.69
N VAL A 137 12.76 2.63 -3.28
CA VAL A 137 13.22 1.40 -2.65
C VAL A 137 14.74 1.32 -2.68
N ALA A 138 15.35 1.12 -1.53
CA ALA A 138 16.76 0.77 -1.45
C ALA A 138 16.93 -0.73 -1.75
N GLY A 139 17.06 -1.12 -3.02
CA GLY A 139 17.28 -2.50 -3.43
C GLY A 139 16.23 -3.07 -4.38
N PRO A 140 16.47 -4.25 -4.95
CA PRO A 140 15.57 -4.88 -5.90
C PRO A 140 14.36 -5.55 -5.20
N GLY A 141 13.25 -5.63 -5.91
CA GLY A 141 12.17 -6.55 -5.56
C GLY A 141 11.06 -6.04 -4.68
N GLY A 142 11.04 -4.78 -4.29
CA GLY A 142 9.98 -4.20 -3.44
C GLY A 142 10.44 -3.92 -2.00
N ARG A 143 9.48 -3.70 -1.10
CA ARG A 143 9.74 -3.35 0.31
C ARG A 143 8.66 -3.93 1.21
N LEU A 144 9.03 -4.48 2.36
CA LEU A 144 8.09 -4.84 3.40
C LEU A 144 7.89 -3.68 4.36
N SER A 145 6.67 -3.17 4.46
CA SER A 145 6.27 -2.11 5.39
C SER A 145 5.43 -2.67 6.52
N LEU A 146 5.80 -2.39 7.77
CA LEU A 146 5.03 -2.68 8.99
C LEU A 146 4.46 -1.36 9.53
N VAL A 147 3.13 -1.27 9.68
CA VAL A 147 2.46 -0.04 10.12
C VAL A 147 2.32 -0.02 11.63
N ALA A 148 3.38 0.43 12.33
CA ALA A 148 3.48 0.35 13.79
C ALA A 148 2.27 0.89 14.56
N PRO A 149 1.69 2.08 14.24
CA PRO A 149 0.53 2.57 14.97
C PRO A 149 -0.70 1.68 14.85
N ASN A 150 -0.88 0.97 13.73
CA ASN A 150 -2.01 0.06 13.55
C ASN A 150 -1.84 -1.22 14.35
N ILE A 151 -0.62 -1.76 14.35
CA ILE A 151 -0.28 -2.96 15.12
C ILE A 151 -0.51 -2.68 16.61
N ALA A 152 0.03 -1.57 17.14
CA ALA A 152 -0.15 -1.17 18.52
C ALA A 152 -1.62 -0.87 18.89
N GLU A 153 -2.42 -0.34 17.96
CA GLU A 153 -3.84 -0.09 18.18
C GLU A 153 -4.64 -1.40 18.24
N VAL A 154 -4.37 -2.32 17.30
CA VAL A 154 -5.12 -3.58 17.22
C VAL A 154 -4.78 -4.50 18.38
N GLU A 155 -3.49 -4.67 18.76
CA GLU A 155 -3.09 -5.49 19.89
C GLU A 155 -3.80 -5.09 21.19
N ARG A 156 -3.91 -3.76 21.44
CA ARG A 156 -4.62 -3.22 22.59
C ARG A 156 -6.13 -3.46 22.50
N LYS A 157 -6.72 -3.27 21.31
CA LYS A 157 -8.15 -3.41 21.08
C LYS A 157 -8.64 -4.84 21.31
N ILE A 158 -7.85 -5.84 20.91
CA ILE A 158 -8.23 -7.25 21.06
C ILE A 158 -7.71 -7.88 22.36
N GLY A 159 -6.90 -7.14 23.15
CA GLY A 159 -6.30 -7.64 24.40
C GLY A 159 -5.33 -8.78 24.19
N ALA A 160 -4.63 -8.83 23.05
CA ALA A 160 -3.63 -9.84 22.76
C ALA A 160 -2.34 -9.57 23.51
N ASP A 161 -1.54 -10.64 23.75
CA ASP A 161 -0.15 -10.45 24.17
C ASP A 161 0.59 -9.66 23.08
N PRO A 162 1.24 -8.52 23.43
CA PRO A 162 1.84 -7.66 22.42
C PRO A 162 2.93 -8.35 21.58
N ARG A 163 3.79 -9.14 22.25
CA ARG A 163 4.88 -9.82 21.55
C ARG A 163 4.35 -10.89 20.58
N ASP A 164 3.39 -11.69 21.02
CA ASP A 164 2.82 -12.76 20.19
C ASP A 164 2.06 -12.19 19.00
N PHE A 165 1.30 -11.12 19.20
CA PHE A 165 0.57 -10.47 18.11
C PHE A 165 1.52 -9.81 17.10
N ARG A 166 2.56 -9.10 17.55
CA ARG A 166 3.58 -8.49 16.69
C ARG A 166 4.33 -9.55 15.90
N LEU A 167 4.71 -10.67 16.55
CA LEU A 167 5.34 -11.80 15.85
C LEU A 167 4.42 -12.40 14.80
N TRP A 168 3.14 -12.59 15.12
CA TRP A 168 2.15 -13.11 14.17
C TRP A 168 2.03 -12.20 12.92
N VAL A 169 1.94 -10.88 13.11
CA VAL A 169 1.94 -9.92 12.00
C VAL A 169 3.23 -10.04 11.18
N CYS A 170 4.38 -10.07 11.85
CA CYS A 170 5.66 -10.22 11.17
C CYS A 170 5.75 -11.53 10.37
N LEU A 171 5.25 -12.66 10.90
CA LEU A 171 5.20 -13.95 10.20
C LEU A 171 4.34 -13.87 8.93
N HIS A 172 3.16 -13.23 9.05
CA HIS A 172 2.26 -13.03 7.92
C HIS A 172 2.95 -12.25 6.80
N GLU A 173 3.51 -11.10 7.11
CA GLU A 173 4.11 -10.21 6.13
C GLU A 173 5.43 -10.75 5.56
N GLN A 174 6.24 -11.41 6.38
CA GLN A 174 7.45 -12.08 5.93
C GLN A 174 7.16 -13.25 4.99
N THR A 175 6.02 -13.90 5.12
CA THR A 175 5.60 -14.95 4.17
C THR A 175 5.50 -14.38 2.75
N HIS A 176 4.89 -13.22 2.59
CA HIS A 176 4.82 -12.53 1.29
C HIS A 176 6.21 -12.12 0.80
N ARG A 177 7.03 -11.52 1.66
CA ARG A 177 8.38 -11.08 1.30
C ARG A 177 9.25 -12.24 0.84
N VAL A 178 9.28 -13.34 1.60
CA VAL A 178 10.05 -14.56 1.27
C VAL A 178 9.53 -15.17 -0.03
N GLN A 179 8.23 -15.26 -0.22
CA GLN A 179 7.60 -15.79 -1.43
C GLN A 179 8.06 -15.03 -2.68
N PHE A 180 7.93 -13.69 -2.69
CA PHE A 180 8.34 -12.88 -3.84
C PHE A 180 9.85 -12.87 -4.06
N HIS A 181 10.65 -13.00 -2.99
CA HIS A 181 12.10 -13.04 -3.07
C HIS A 181 12.63 -14.40 -3.54
N ALA A 182 11.97 -15.50 -3.19
CA ALA A 182 12.35 -16.84 -3.61
C ALA A 182 11.82 -17.22 -4.99
N VAL A 183 10.83 -16.51 -5.53
CA VAL A 183 10.15 -16.83 -6.78
C VAL A 183 10.25 -15.64 -7.76
N PRO A 184 11.37 -15.49 -8.48
CA PRO A 184 11.66 -14.28 -9.28
C PRO A 184 10.62 -13.95 -10.37
N TRP A 185 9.96 -14.96 -10.94
CA TRP A 185 8.95 -14.77 -12.00
C TRP A 185 7.61 -14.23 -11.45
N LEU A 186 7.32 -14.36 -10.15
CA LEU A 186 6.02 -14.06 -9.56
C LEU A 186 5.63 -12.58 -9.70
N ARG A 187 6.60 -11.68 -9.53
CA ARG A 187 6.38 -10.24 -9.72
C ARG A 187 5.96 -9.93 -11.16
N GLY A 188 6.73 -10.40 -12.14
CA GLY A 188 6.43 -10.18 -13.56
C GLY A 188 5.09 -10.79 -13.98
N HIS A 189 4.75 -11.95 -13.45
CA HIS A 189 3.45 -12.57 -13.67
C HIS A 189 2.32 -11.70 -13.13
N LEU A 190 2.42 -11.23 -11.89
CA LEU A 190 1.41 -10.35 -11.30
C LEU A 190 1.28 -9.01 -12.04
N GLU A 191 2.39 -8.42 -12.47
CA GLU A 191 2.38 -7.21 -13.31
C GLU A 191 1.63 -7.46 -14.64
N SER A 192 1.86 -8.61 -15.27
CA SER A 192 1.18 -9.02 -16.50
C SER A 192 -0.32 -9.23 -16.30
N GLU A 193 -0.72 -9.91 -15.22
CA GLU A 193 -2.14 -10.16 -14.91
C GLU A 193 -2.88 -8.86 -14.58
N VAL A 194 -2.26 -7.96 -13.82
CA VAL A 194 -2.82 -6.63 -13.55
C VAL A 194 -2.97 -5.84 -14.86
N GLY A 195 -1.96 -5.88 -15.73
CA GLY A 195 -2.01 -5.25 -17.07
C GLY A 195 -3.16 -5.82 -17.92
N ALA A 196 -3.27 -7.13 -18.00
CA ALA A 196 -4.32 -7.81 -18.77
C ALA A 196 -5.73 -7.49 -18.21
N PHE A 197 -5.90 -7.48 -16.90
CA PHE A 197 -7.15 -7.11 -16.24
C PHE A 197 -7.57 -5.67 -16.59
N VAL A 198 -6.62 -4.75 -16.56
CA VAL A 198 -6.91 -3.34 -16.88
C VAL A 198 -7.20 -3.15 -18.37
N ASP A 199 -6.47 -3.82 -19.27
CA ASP A 199 -6.72 -3.76 -20.71
C ASP A 199 -8.10 -4.39 -21.09
N ALA A 200 -8.54 -5.42 -20.36
CA ALA A 200 -9.84 -6.06 -20.53
C ALA A 200 -11.01 -5.27 -19.92
N THR A 201 -10.72 -4.35 -19.00
CA THR A 201 -11.76 -3.57 -18.33
C THR A 201 -11.98 -2.27 -19.11
N ASP A 202 -13.19 -2.09 -19.67
CA ASP A 202 -13.65 -0.78 -20.17
C ASP A 202 -13.71 0.18 -18.98
N LEU A 203 -12.60 0.84 -18.71
CA LEU A 203 -12.48 1.81 -17.62
C LEU A 203 -13.14 3.12 -18.04
N ASP A 204 -14.47 3.19 -17.94
CA ASP A 204 -15.15 4.47 -17.82
C ASP A 204 -14.74 5.07 -16.45
N PRO A 205 -14.00 6.20 -16.43
CA PRO A 205 -13.57 6.84 -15.20
C PRO A 205 -14.73 7.18 -14.24
N SER A 206 -15.92 7.42 -14.81
CA SER A 206 -17.14 7.71 -14.03
C SER A 206 -17.67 6.46 -13.32
N ALA A 207 -17.61 5.30 -13.96
CA ALA A 207 -18.01 4.02 -13.37
C ALA A 207 -17.04 3.56 -12.27
N LEU A 208 -15.74 3.79 -12.44
CA LEU A 208 -14.73 3.50 -11.42
C LEU A 208 -14.92 4.38 -10.19
N ALA A 209 -15.16 5.66 -10.38
CA ALA A 209 -15.45 6.61 -9.30
C ALA A 209 -16.72 6.22 -8.53
N ALA A 210 -17.78 5.81 -9.22
CA ALA A 210 -19.02 5.35 -8.61
C ALA A 210 -18.82 4.07 -7.78
N ARG A 211 -18.04 3.10 -8.30
CA ARG A 211 -17.71 1.85 -7.60
C ARG A 211 -16.85 2.10 -6.35
N LEU A 212 -15.86 2.99 -6.43
CA LEU A 212 -15.05 3.39 -5.27
C LEU A 212 -15.92 4.05 -4.18
N LYS A 213 -16.82 4.95 -4.59
CA LYS A 213 -17.76 5.61 -3.68
C LYS A 213 -18.68 4.60 -2.98
N SER A 214 -19.20 3.63 -3.72
CA SER A 214 -20.06 2.57 -3.17
C SER A 214 -19.28 1.65 -2.23
N ALA A 215 -18.04 1.29 -2.56
CA ALA A 215 -17.19 0.47 -1.70
C ALA A 215 -16.86 1.19 -0.37
N VAL A 216 -16.51 2.47 -0.43
CA VAL A 216 -16.24 3.29 0.77
C VAL A 216 -17.49 3.46 1.63
N SER A 217 -18.67 3.64 1.02
CA SER A 217 -19.93 3.74 1.77
C SER A 217 -20.32 2.42 2.42
N ALA A 218 -20.15 1.29 1.74
CA ALA A 218 -20.41 -0.05 2.29
C ALA A 218 -19.48 -0.40 3.46
N LEU A 219 -18.22 0.05 3.43
CA LEU A 219 -17.29 -0.13 4.54
C LEU A 219 -17.65 0.76 5.75
N ARG A 220 -18.15 1.98 5.52
CA ARG A 220 -18.61 2.86 6.59
C ARG A 220 -19.88 2.35 7.31
N SER A 221 -20.79 1.70 6.60
CA SER A 221 -22.03 1.16 7.16
C SER A 221 -21.83 -0.12 7.99
N ARG A 222 -20.66 -0.75 7.92
CA ARG A 222 -20.30 -1.93 8.72
C ARG A 222 -19.63 -1.61 10.06
N ASP A 223 -19.14 -0.38 10.23
CA ASP A 223 -18.46 0.09 11.46
C ASP A 223 -19.42 0.90 12.39
N GLY A 224 -20.71 0.95 12.10
CA GLY A 224 -21.80 1.53 12.94
C GLY A 224 -22.77 0.46 13.38
#